data_bc7c6d02d8d897bb4591c5a474734470
#
_entry.id   bc7c6d02d8d897bb4591c5a474734470
#
_cell.length_a   1.000
_cell.length_b   1.000
_cell.length_c   1.000
_cell.angle_alpha   90.00
_cell.angle_beta   90.00
_cell.angle_gamma   90.00
#
_symmetry.space_group_name_H-M   'P 1'
#
loop_
_entity.id
_entity.type
_entity.pdbx_description
1 polymer ?
#
loop_
_entity_poly.entity_id
_entity_poly.type
_entity_poly.pdbx_seq_one_letter_code
_entity_poly.pdbx_strand_id
1 'polypeptide(L)'
;MKYERFEDLPVWQAASGLAVRVFALGEQAPLRRHRSLRDQIERAALSVSNNIAEGFERGTTSELLAFLYIARGSAGEVRSMLCVMNGMPMFSDLKSEISDLKSQAESISRQLRGWAQHLQDTPIRGQRHLTSKSRQLDQARRDRDAFLQELEEIRKKR
;
A
#
# COMPACT_ATOMS: atom_id res chain seq x y z
N MET A 1 8.28 -10.40 7.78
CA MET A 1 7.81 -10.04 6.43
C MET A 1 8.66 -10.79 5.41
N LYS A 2 8.12 -11.12 4.22
CA LYS A 2 8.86 -11.83 3.16
C LYS A 2 9.83 -10.90 2.41
N TYR A 3 9.52 -9.61 2.37
CA TYR A 3 10.26 -8.58 1.64
C TYR A 3 11.11 -7.74 2.59
N GLU A 4 12.30 -7.36 2.16
CA GLU A 4 13.26 -6.55 2.93
C GLU A 4 13.25 -5.09 2.49
N ARG A 5 12.78 -4.83 1.27
CA ARG A 5 12.70 -3.50 0.66
C ARG A 5 11.29 -3.26 0.13
N PHE A 6 10.82 -2.02 0.18
CA PHE A 6 9.49 -1.69 -0.36
C PHE A 6 9.45 -1.83 -1.89
N GLU A 7 10.57 -1.64 -2.57
CA GLU A 7 10.67 -1.77 -4.03
C GLU A 7 10.39 -3.20 -4.52
N ASP A 8 10.56 -4.19 -3.66
CA ASP A 8 10.28 -5.59 -3.95
C ASP A 8 8.80 -5.97 -3.76
N LEU A 9 8.00 -5.05 -3.22
CA LEU A 9 6.56 -5.26 -3.02
C LEU A 9 5.80 -5.18 -4.35
N PRO A 10 5.08 -6.24 -4.77
CA PRO A 10 4.30 -6.20 -6.02
C PRO A 10 3.28 -5.06 -6.05
N VAL A 11 2.67 -4.74 -4.92
CA VAL A 11 1.69 -3.64 -4.83
C VAL A 11 2.34 -2.27 -4.98
N TRP A 12 3.59 -2.09 -4.48
CA TRP A 12 4.33 -0.86 -4.69
C TRP A 12 4.74 -0.71 -6.16
N GLN A 13 5.23 -1.77 -6.78
CA GLN A 13 5.58 -1.77 -8.20
C GLN A 13 4.36 -1.44 -9.09
N ALA A 14 3.20 -2.02 -8.77
CA ALA A 14 1.95 -1.71 -9.47
C ALA A 14 1.53 -0.24 -9.27
N ALA A 15 1.69 0.32 -8.06
CA ALA A 15 1.37 1.71 -7.75
C ALA A 15 2.33 2.68 -8.43
N SER A 16 3.63 2.38 -8.44
CA SER A 16 4.64 3.15 -9.18
C SER A 16 4.36 3.15 -10.69
N GLY A 17 4.04 1.99 -11.25
CA GLY A 17 3.64 1.87 -12.65
C GLY A 17 2.35 2.66 -12.98
N LEU A 18 1.38 2.68 -12.07
CA LEU A 18 0.19 3.52 -12.21
C LEU A 18 0.56 5.01 -12.26
N ALA A 19 1.43 5.47 -11.35
CA ALA A 19 1.87 6.86 -11.31
C ALA A 19 2.55 7.26 -12.62
N VAL A 20 3.50 6.46 -13.13
CA VAL A 20 4.18 6.71 -14.41
C VAL A 20 3.17 6.85 -15.56
N ARG A 21 2.18 5.97 -15.64
CA ARG A 21 1.13 6.03 -16.68
C ARG A 21 0.22 7.24 -16.52
N VAL A 22 -0.09 7.65 -15.28
CA VAL A 22 -0.89 8.86 -15.02
C VAL A 22 -0.14 10.11 -15.45
N PHE A 23 1.18 10.20 -15.22
CA PHE A 23 2.00 11.30 -15.73
C PHE A 23 2.01 11.32 -17.26
N ALA A 24 2.13 10.17 -17.92
CA ALA A 24 2.05 10.09 -19.37
C ALA A 24 0.68 10.55 -19.90
N LEU A 25 -0.41 10.18 -19.22
CA LEU A 25 -1.76 10.68 -19.52
C LEU A 25 -1.84 12.21 -19.34
N GLY A 26 -1.16 12.76 -18.33
CA GLY A 26 -1.07 14.19 -18.05
C GLY A 26 -0.51 15.03 -19.19
N GLU A 27 0.35 14.43 -20.02
CA GLU A 27 0.94 15.08 -21.21
C GLU A 27 -0.01 15.08 -22.44
N GLN A 28 -1.09 14.27 -22.41
CA GLN A 28 -2.07 14.25 -23.49
C GLN A 28 -2.86 15.58 -23.54
N ALA A 29 -3.13 16.05 -24.76
CA ALA A 29 -3.70 17.39 -25.01
C ALA A 29 -4.97 17.71 -24.20
N PRO A 30 -5.94 16.81 -24.03
CA PRO A 30 -7.12 17.08 -23.20
C PRO A 30 -6.76 17.37 -21.74
N LEU A 31 -5.94 16.50 -21.09
CA LEU A 31 -5.61 16.65 -19.68
C LEU A 31 -4.62 17.80 -19.43
N ARG A 32 -3.66 18.00 -20.35
CA ARG A 32 -2.71 19.11 -20.27
C ARG A 32 -3.38 20.49 -20.22
N ARG A 33 -4.56 20.64 -20.82
CA ARG A 33 -5.35 21.88 -20.80
C ARG A 33 -6.12 22.06 -19.47
N HIS A 34 -6.36 21.00 -18.71
CA HIS A 34 -7.07 21.00 -17.44
C HIS A 34 -6.12 20.85 -16.25
N ARG A 35 -5.31 21.89 -16.00
CA ARG A 35 -4.24 21.88 -15.01
C ARG A 35 -4.70 21.37 -13.64
N SER A 36 -5.85 21.84 -13.14
CA SER A 36 -6.33 21.45 -11.81
C SER A 36 -6.63 19.94 -11.70
N LEU A 37 -7.20 19.34 -12.75
CA LEU A 37 -7.49 17.92 -12.79
C LEU A 37 -6.19 17.11 -12.95
N ARG A 38 -5.29 17.58 -13.81
CA ARG A 38 -3.95 16.99 -13.98
C ARG A 38 -3.19 16.97 -12.66
N ASP A 39 -3.06 18.12 -12.00
CA ASP A 39 -2.29 18.25 -10.76
C ASP A 39 -2.87 17.36 -9.64
N GLN A 40 -4.19 17.21 -9.60
CA GLN A 40 -4.83 16.36 -8.59
C GLN A 40 -4.60 14.87 -8.87
N ILE A 41 -4.78 14.41 -10.11
CA ILE A 41 -4.63 12.98 -10.42
C ILE A 41 -3.16 12.54 -10.31
N GLU A 42 -2.20 13.39 -10.72
CA GLU A 42 -0.77 13.13 -10.58
C GLU A 42 -0.37 13.03 -9.10
N ARG A 43 -0.82 13.96 -8.25
CA ARG A 43 -0.58 13.90 -6.81
C ARG A 43 -1.21 12.67 -6.16
N ALA A 44 -2.45 12.35 -6.50
CA ALA A 44 -3.11 11.17 -5.97
C ALA A 44 -2.39 9.88 -6.39
N ALA A 45 -1.94 9.78 -7.64
CA ALA A 45 -1.20 8.61 -8.12
C ALA A 45 0.14 8.43 -7.40
N LEU A 46 0.93 9.49 -7.23
CA LEU A 46 2.17 9.46 -6.44
C LEU A 46 1.90 9.12 -4.97
N SER A 47 0.83 9.66 -4.40
CA SER A 47 0.46 9.41 -3.01
C SER A 47 0.23 7.91 -2.73
N VAL A 48 -0.23 7.12 -3.71
CA VAL A 48 -0.38 5.67 -3.54
C VAL A 48 0.97 5.01 -3.23
N SER A 49 1.95 5.17 -4.11
CA SER A 49 3.27 4.54 -3.96
C SER A 49 4.05 5.09 -2.77
N ASN A 50 3.98 6.40 -2.53
CA ASN A 50 4.67 7.05 -1.42
C ASN A 50 4.16 6.56 -0.05
N ASN A 51 2.85 6.45 0.14
CA ASN A 51 2.29 5.94 1.39
C ASN A 51 2.59 4.44 1.61
N ILE A 52 2.67 3.63 0.55
CA ILE A 52 3.13 2.24 0.68
C ILE A 52 4.58 2.21 1.17
N ALA A 53 5.46 2.99 0.56
CA ALA A 53 6.88 3.08 0.94
C ALA A 53 7.02 3.59 2.37
N GLU A 54 6.39 4.71 2.72
CA GLU A 54 6.44 5.28 4.05
C GLU A 54 5.93 4.31 5.11
N GLY A 55 4.79 3.68 4.88
CA GLY A 55 4.25 2.68 5.81
C GLY A 55 5.16 1.46 5.96
N PHE A 56 5.87 1.06 4.90
CA PHE A 56 6.83 -0.03 4.96
C PHE A 56 8.05 0.32 5.81
N GLU A 57 8.58 1.53 5.68
CA GLU A 57 9.73 2.03 6.45
C GLU A 57 9.39 2.34 7.91
N ARG A 58 8.10 2.50 8.27
CA ARG A 58 7.66 2.65 9.67
C ARG A 58 7.87 1.36 10.45
N GLY A 59 8.26 1.49 11.72
CA GLY A 59 8.69 0.36 12.57
C GLY A 59 7.57 -0.53 13.09
N THR A 60 6.30 -0.10 13.07
CA THR A 60 5.19 -0.80 13.70
C THR A 60 4.11 -1.25 12.71
N THR A 61 3.37 -2.31 13.07
CA THR A 61 2.23 -2.79 12.26
C THR A 61 1.09 -1.78 12.22
N SER A 62 0.85 -1.05 13.29
CA SER A 62 -0.22 -0.05 13.36
C SER A 62 0.05 1.14 12.43
N GLU A 63 1.30 1.62 12.37
CA GLU A 63 1.69 2.66 11.42
C GLU A 63 1.55 2.18 9.98
N LEU A 64 2.08 0.98 9.65
CA LEU A 64 1.91 0.41 8.32
C LEU A 64 0.44 0.36 7.91
N LEU A 65 -0.45 -0.13 8.78
CA LEU A 65 -1.88 -0.19 8.51
C LEU A 65 -2.47 1.19 8.21
N ALA A 66 -2.12 2.22 8.98
CA ALA A 66 -2.58 3.58 8.74
C ALA A 66 -2.17 4.07 7.34
N PHE A 67 -0.91 3.88 6.95
CA PHE A 67 -0.41 4.28 5.64
C PHE A 67 -1.02 3.46 4.49
N LEU A 68 -1.30 2.17 4.69
CA LEU A 68 -2.00 1.36 3.68
C LEU A 68 -3.43 1.87 3.44
N TYR A 69 -4.13 2.35 4.47
CA TYR A 69 -5.44 2.97 4.29
C TYR A 69 -5.36 4.30 3.57
N ILE A 70 -4.34 5.12 3.83
CA ILE A 70 -4.11 6.37 3.09
C ILE A 70 -3.81 6.07 1.62
N ALA A 71 -2.91 5.12 1.35
CA ALA A 71 -2.59 4.68 -0.01
C ALA A 71 -3.83 4.18 -0.76
N ARG A 72 -4.68 3.41 -0.08
CA ARG A 72 -5.95 2.92 -0.63
C ARG A 72 -6.94 4.05 -0.92
N GLY A 73 -7.01 5.05 -0.05
CA GLY A 73 -7.79 6.27 -0.28
C GLY A 73 -7.33 7.00 -1.54
N SER A 74 -6.03 7.19 -1.69
CA SER A 74 -5.41 7.82 -2.88
C SER A 74 -5.68 7.05 -4.17
N ALA A 75 -5.65 5.70 -4.14
CA ALA A 75 -6.06 4.88 -5.28
C ALA A 75 -7.55 5.06 -5.62
N GLY A 76 -8.39 5.28 -4.61
CA GLY A 76 -9.80 5.63 -4.76
C GLY A 76 -9.99 6.99 -5.44
N GLU A 77 -9.19 7.99 -5.07
CA GLU A 77 -9.20 9.33 -5.71
C GLU A 77 -8.81 9.24 -7.19
N VAL A 78 -7.74 8.51 -7.53
CA VAL A 78 -7.36 8.27 -8.94
C VAL A 78 -8.52 7.64 -9.71
N ARG A 79 -9.16 6.59 -9.17
CA ARG A 79 -10.32 5.95 -9.79
C ARG A 79 -11.47 6.92 -10.00
N SER A 80 -11.78 7.74 -9.00
CA SER A 80 -12.86 8.72 -9.06
C SER A 80 -12.62 9.73 -10.20
N MET A 81 -11.41 10.29 -10.29
CA MET A 81 -11.06 11.23 -11.34
C MET A 81 -11.10 10.58 -12.73
N LEU A 82 -10.62 9.35 -12.87
CA LEU A 82 -10.73 8.61 -14.14
C LEU A 82 -12.18 8.33 -14.54
N CYS A 83 -13.09 8.09 -13.58
CA CYS A 83 -14.52 7.97 -13.85
C CYS A 83 -15.11 9.29 -14.36
N VAL A 84 -14.73 10.42 -13.75
CA VAL A 84 -15.15 11.75 -14.21
C VAL A 84 -14.66 12.01 -15.63
N MET A 85 -13.37 11.77 -15.90
CA MET A 85 -12.77 11.93 -17.24
C MET A 85 -13.47 11.06 -18.29
N ASN A 86 -13.82 9.83 -17.95
CA ASN A 86 -14.53 8.93 -18.86
C ASN A 86 -15.92 9.46 -19.28
N GLY A 87 -16.55 10.28 -18.46
CA GLY A 87 -17.82 10.98 -18.75
C GLY A 87 -17.66 12.26 -19.57
N MET A 88 -16.44 12.77 -19.74
CA MET A 88 -16.19 14.03 -20.45
C MET A 88 -15.93 13.78 -21.95
N PRO A 89 -16.67 14.44 -22.88
CA PRO A 89 -16.51 14.20 -24.33
C PRO A 89 -15.10 14.42 -24.86
N MET A 90 -14.36 15.34 -24.27
CA MET A 90 -13.00 15.69 -24.69
C MET A 90 -11.97 14.55 -24.48
N PHE A 91 -12.29 13.53 -23.69
CA PHE A 91 -11.48 12.34 -23.46
C PHE A 91 -11.93 11.13 -24.30
N SER A 92 -12.79 11.33 -25.32
CA SER A 92 -13.34 10.24 -26.15
C SER A 92 -12.28 9.32 -26.71
N ASP A 93 -11.16 9.89 -27.18
CA ASP A 93 -10.07 9.15 -27.81
C ASP A 93 -9.17 8.42 -26.80
N LEU A 94 -9.29 8.74 -25.50
CA LEU A 94 -8.51 8.17 -24.41
C LEU A 94 -9.31 7.17 -23.53
N LYS A 95 -10.53 6.81 -23.94
CA LYS A 95 -11.42 5.95 -23.14
C LYS A 95 -10.81 4.59 -22.81
N SER A 96 -10.09 3.99 -23.75
CA SER A 96 -9.41 2.70 -23.51
C SER A 96 -8.34 2.84 -22.43
N GLU A 97 -7.46 3.83 -22.54
CA GLU A 97 -6.40 4.08 -21.58
C GLU A 97 -6.95 4.45 -20.21
N ILE A 98 -7.98 5.29 -20.13
CA ILE A 98 -8.69 5.65 -18.90
C ILE A 98 -9.30 4.40 -18.26
N SER A 99 -9.90 3.51 -19.02
CA SER A 99 -10.46 2.25 -18.52
C SER A 99 -9.39 1.32 -17.95
N ASP A 100 -8.26 1.21 -18.62
CA ASP A 100 -7.13 0.38 -18.18
C ASP A 100 -6.52 0.93 -16.87
N LEU A 101 -6.30 2.24 -16.80
CA LEU A 101 -5.80 2.89 -15.58
C LEU A 101 -6.78 2.73 -14.42
N LYS A 102 -8.08 2.85 -14.68
CA LYS A 102 -9.12 2.61 -13.67
C LYS A 102 -9.05 1.18 -13.14
N SER A 103 -8.91 0.20 -14.01
CA SER A 103 -8.78 -1.22 -13.64
C SER A 103 -7.50 -1.48 -12.84
N GLN A 104 -6.39 -0.84 -13.20
CA GLN A 104 -5.13 -0.93 -12.48
C GLN A 104 -5.26 -0.33 -11.06
N ALA A 105 -5.83 0.87 -10.92
CA ALA A 105 -6.06 1.50 -9.63
C ALA A 105 -7.00 0.68 -8.73
N GLU A 106 -8.02 0.04 -9.31
CA GLU A 106 -8.89 -0.89 -8.59
C GLU A 106 -8.15 -2.14 -8.12
N SER A 107 -7.29 -2.72 -8.96
CA SER A 107 -6.46 -3.87 -8.58
C SER A 107 -5.54 -3.53 -7.40
N ILE A 108 -4.89 -2.36 -7.44
CA ILE A 108 -4.05 -1.87 -6.35
C ILE A 108 -4.87 -1.71 -5.06
N SER A 109 -6.05 -1.10 -5.14
CA SER A 109 -6.95 -0.94 -3.99
C SER A 109 -7.34 -2.29 -3.36
N ARG A 110 -7.59 -3.33 -4.18
CA ARG A 110 -7.86 -4.69 -3.68
C ARG A 110 -6.64 -5.33 -3.01
N GLN A 111 -5.44 -5.17 -3.58
CA GLN A 111 -4.20 -5.68 -2.99
C GLN A 111 -3.92 -5.02 -1.63
N LEU A 112 -4.07 -3.70 -1.53
CA LEU A 112 -3.91 -2.95 -0.30
C LEU A 112 -4.90 -3.40 0.78
N ARG A 113 -6.17 -3.62 0.40
CA ARG A 113 -7.19 -4.15 1.31
C ARG A 113 -6.81 -5.53 1.84
N GLY A 114 -6.42 -6.45 0.95
CA GLY A 114 -6.03 -7.82 1.34
C GLY A 114 -4.81 -7.81 2.27
N TRP A 115 -3.82 -6.96 1.98
CA TRP A 115 -2.65 -6.82 2.85
C TRP A 115 -3.01 -6.22 4.22
N ALA A 116 -3.81 -5.16 4.25
CA ALA A 116 -4.28 -4.56 5.50
C ALA A 116 -5.06 -5.58 6.36
N GLN A 117 -5.94 -6.36 5.74
CA GLN A 117 -6.69 -7.41 6.44
C GLN A 117 -5.75 -8.48 7.02
N HIS A 118 -4.81 -8.98 6.22
CA HIS A 118 -3.81 -9.94 6.69
C HIS A 118 -3.00 -9.41 7.90
N LEU A 119 -2.65 -8.12 7.89
CA LEU A 119 -1.95 -7.50 9.01
C LEU A 119 -2.82 -7.37 10.26
N GLN A 120 -4.12 -7.12 10.11
CA GLN A 120 -5.06 -7.07 11.23
C GLN A 120 -5.24 -8.43 11.90
N ASP A 121 -5.24 -9.51 11.12
CA ASP A 121 -5.38 -10.89 11.58
C ASP A 121 -4.08 -11.45 12.19
N THR A 122 -2.97 -10.72 12.04
CA THR A 122 -1.67 -11.16 12.54
C THR A 122 -1.53 -10.84 14.04
N PRO A 123 -0.96 -11.74 14.87
CA PRO A 123 -0.72 -11.48 16.29
C PRO A 123 0.37 -10.43 16.55
N ILE A 124 1.17 -10.08 15.54
CA ILE A 124 2.26 -9.11 15.64
C ILE A 124 1.68 -7.69 15.62
N ARG A 125 1.45 -7.11 16.79
CA ARG A 125 0.93 -5.74 16.94
C ARG A 125 2.02 -4.69 17.23
N GLY A 126 3.23 -5.13 17.57
CA GLY A 126 4.35 -4.26 17.96
C GLY A 126 5.32 -3.97 16.82
N GLN A 127 6.57 -3.77 17.20
CA GLN A 127 7.66 -3.48 16.27
C GLN A 127 7.86 -4.61 15.27
N ARG A 128 8.03 -4.26 14.00
CA ARG A 128 8.30 -5.21 12.91
C ARG A 128 9.80 -5.41 12.75
N HIS A 129 10.19 -6.64 12.48
CA HIS A 129 11.58 -6.99 12.26
C HIS A 129 11.87 -7.07 10.76
N LEU A 130 12.67 -6.14 10.27
CA LEU A 130 13.00 -6.00 8.84
C LEU A 130 14.12 -6.94 8.40
N THR A 131 14.99 -7.38 9.32
CA THR A 131 16.13 -8.26 9.01
C THR A 131 15.91 -9.68 9.53
N SER A 132 16.55 -10.67 8.88
CA SER A 132 16.55 -12.07 9.33
C SER A 132 17.11 -12.21 10.76
N LYS A 133 18.14 -11.44 11.08
CA LYS A 133 18.76 -11.43 12.43
C LYS A 133 17.79 -10.91 13.49
N SER A 134 17.07 -9.81 13.23
CA SER A 134 16.10 -9.28 14.19
C SER A 134 14.91 -10.21 14.38
N ARG A 135 14.48 -10.93 13.32
CA ARG A 135 13.45 -11.98 13.42
C ARG A 135 13.88 -13.15 14.30
N GLN A 136 15.12 -13.63 14.13
CA GLN A 136 15.68 -14.72 14.96
C GLN A 136 15.76 -14.32 16.43
N LEU A 137 16.21 -13.10 16.72
CA LEU A 137 16.27 -12.57 18.08
C LEU A 137 14.88 -12.48 18.73
N ASP A 138 13.88 -12.00 17.99
CA ASP A 138 12.52 -11.93 18.49
C ASP A 138 11.91 -13.30 18.74
N GLN A 139 12.16 -14.26 17.83
CA GLN A 139 11.70 -15.64 18.01
C GLN A 139 12.35 -16.27 19.26
N ALA A 140 13.66 -16.14 19.42
CA ALA A 140 14.35 -16.64 20.60
C ALA A 140 13.85 -16.02 21.91
N ARG A 141 13.50 -14.74 21.88
CA ARG A 141 12.87 -14.06 23.02
C ARG A 141 11.51 -14.64 23.36
N ARG A 142 10.65 -14.86 22.39
CA ARG A 142 9.32 -15.46 22.57
C ARG A 142 9.40 -16.87 23.13
N ASP A 143 10.30 -17.69 22.57
CA ASP A 143 10.51 -19.06 23.03
C ASP A 143 10.98 -19.08 24.50
N ARG A 144 11.88 -18.17 24.86
CA ARG A 144 12.31 -18.00 26.24
C ARG A 144 11.16 -17.59 27.16
N ASP A 145 10.37 -16.62 26.77
CA ASP A 145 9.26 -16.10 27.58
C ASP A 145 8.16 -17.16 27.76
N ALA A 146 7.86 -17.94 26.73
CA ALA A 146 6.95 -19.10 26.80
C ALA A 146 7.48 -20.18 27.77
N PHE A 147 8.76 -20.51 27.67
CA PHE A 147 9.41 -21.47 28.58
C PHE A 147 9.36 -21.01 30.05
N LEU A 148 9.61 -19.73 30.30
CA LEU A 148 9.54 -19.18 31.64
C LEU A 148 8.10 -19.25 32.22
N GLN A 149 7.09 -18.97 31.39
CA GLN A 149 5.67 -19.12 31.80
C GLN A 149 5.33 -20.56 32.16
N GLU A 150 5.78 -21.52 31.34
CA GLU A 150 5.58 -22.95 31.63
C GLU A 150 6.23 -23.39 32.94
N LEU A 151 7.45 -22.91 33.21
CA LEU A 151 8.13 -23.18 34.50
C LEU A 151 7.35 -22.57 35.69
N GLU A 152 6.81 -21.38 35.55
CA GLU A 152 5.99 -20.76 36.60
C GLU A 152 4.70 -21.54 36.87
N GLU A 153 4.05 -22.06 35.82
CA GLU A 153 2.87 -22.91 35.98
C GLU A 153 3.17 -24.22 36.68
N ILE A 154 4.28 -24.88 36.35
CA ILE A 154 4.74 -26.09 37.03
C ILE A 154 5.03 -25.81 38.53
N ARG A 155 5.65 -24.67 38.79
CA ARG A 155 5.94 -24.27 40.19
C ARG A 155 4.70 -23.98 41.01
N LYS A 156 3.61 -23.47 40.41
CA LYS A 156 2.33 -23.20 41.10
C LYS A 156 1.51 -24.48 41.33
N LYS A 157 1.79 -25.56 40.64
CA LYS A 157 1.11 -26.86 40.81
C LYS A 157 1.78 -27.78 41.83
N ARG A 158 2.93 -27.38 42.40
CA ARG A 158 3.58 -28.03 43.55
C ARG A 158 3.28 -27.31 44.86
#